data_96390fc1bf20663f3cf341974ceac34b
#
_entry.id   96390fc1bf20663f3cf341974ceac34b
#
_cell.length_a   1.000
_cell.length_b   1.000
_cell.length_c   1.000
_cell.angle_alpha   90.00
_cell.angle_beta   90.00
_cell.angle_gamma   90.00
#
_symmetry.space_group_name_H-M   'P 1'
#
loop_
_entity.id
_entity.type
_entity.pdbx_description
1 polymer ?
#
loop_
_entity_poly.entity_id
_entity_poly.type
_entity_poly.pdbx_seq_one_letter_code
_entity_poly.pdbx_strand_id
1 'polypeptide(L)'
;MHTRILIGAALLATFALASCERATEPAGAPAAISAAFNHTTTADISGYYMPVEPVRIGQWSLDHLFLGQASEFETWEGGSRSETFGPVMLQFDDAASPMVATELGQAHSVTARVLPTRYDVTDTTVSFEGRSPELGRVAFDGRLDPDALATARRNLGDDGVVMTGTLTAGRQTVRDVRLRWWMGD
;
A
#
# COMPACT_ATOMS: atom_id res chain seq x y z
N MET A 1 -18.74 89.13 53.37
CA MET A 1 -18.03 88.90 52.17
C MET A 1 -17.52 87.47 52.25
N HIS A 2 -18.19 86.56 51.57
CA HIS A 2 -18.00 85.10 51.81
C HIS A 2 -17.49 84.47 50.55
N THR A 3 -16.30 83.96 50.63
CA THR A 3 -15.67 83.17 49.48
C THR A 3 -15.97 81.70 49.70
N ARG A 4 -16.68 81.11 48.80
CA ARG A 4 -16.97 79.68 48.80
C ARG A 4 -15.94 78.94 47.87
N ILE A 5 -15.20 78.05 48.51
CA ILE A 5 -14.26 77.11 47.82
C ILE A 5 -15.04 75.83 47.47
N LEU A 6 -15.09 75.52 46.20
CA LEU A 6 -15.62 74.25 45.68
C LEU A 6 -14.47 73.29 45.55
N ILE A 7 -14.54 72.17 46.26
CA ILE A 7 -13.62 71.07 46.18
C ILE A 7 -14.21 70.11 45.15
N GLY A 8 -13.51 69.98 44.00
CA GLY A 8 -13.82 68.96 42.95
C GLY A 8 -13.21 67.64 43.33
N ALA A 9 -14.02 66.60 43.47
CA ALA A 9 -13.61 65.26 43.69
C ALA A 9 -13.34 64.63 42.31
N ALA A 10 -12.08 64.25 42.03
CA ALA A 10 -11.71 63.49 40.82
C ALA A 10 -11.90 62.02 41.10
N LEU A 11 -12.85 61.40 40.40
CA LEU A 11 -13.02 59.92 40.33
C LEU A 11 -12.00 59.36 39.37
N LEU A 12 -11.01 58.57 39.84
CA LEU A 12 -10.13 57.73 39.03
C LEU A 12 -10.87 56.41 38.73
N ALA A 13 -11.30 56.26 37.51
CA ALA A 13 -11.80 54.99 37.00
C ALA A 13 -10.59 54.11 36.55
N THR A 14 -10.27 53.09 37.33
CA THR A 14 -9.31 52.07 36.96
C THR A 14 -9.96 51.09 35.99
N PHE A 15 -9.61 51.18 34.73
CA PHE A 15 -9.93 50.15 33.72
C PHE A 15 -9.03 48.91 33.95
N ALA A 16 -9.61 47.85 34.49
CA ALA A 16 -9.00 46.54 34.49
C ALA A 16 -9.08 45.96 33.06
N LEU A 17 -7.95 45.94 32.35
CA LEU A 17 -7.78 45.19 31.10
C LEU A 17 -7.75 43.71 31.44
N ALA A 18 -8.88 43.02 31.27
CA ALA A 18 -8.92 41.57 31.28
C ALA A 18 -8.21 41.07 30.00
N SER A 19 -6.95 40.72 30.14
CA SER A 19 -6.19 39.99 29.12
C SER A 19 -6.77 38.59 29.03
N CYS A 20 -7.60 38.35 28.00
CA CYS A 20 -7.95 36.98 27.60
C CYS A 20 -6.69 36.34 27.02
N GLU A 21 -5.95 35.64 27.84
CA GLU A 21 -4.99 34.65 27.36
C GLU A 21 -5.77 33.58 26.61
N ARG A 22 -5.77 33.73 25.28
CA ARG A 22 -6.22 32.69 24.37
C ARG A 22 -5.20 31.58 24.52
N ALA A 23 -5.57 30.49 25.21
CA ALA A 23 -4.82 29.27 25.23
C ALA A 23 -4.61 28.85 23.76
N THR A 24 -3.39 28.98 23.26
CA THR A 24 -2.99 28.45 21.99
C THR A 24 -3.00 26.93 22.17
N GLU A 25 -4.02 26.26 21.66
CA GLU A 25 -3.98 24.80 21.51
C GLU A 25 -2.68 24.49 20.77
N PRO A 26 -1.90 23.49 21.24
CA PRO A 26 -0.73 23.05 20.49
C PRO A 26 -1.23 22.59 19.13
N ALA A 27 -0.78 23.26 18.07
CA ALA A 27 -1.02 22.84 16.70
C ALA A 27 -0.71 21.36 16.63
N GLY A 28 -1.73 20.54 16.32
CA GLY A 28 -1.59 19.12 16.22
C GLY A 28 -0.37 18.83 15.36
N ALA A 29 0.52 17.97 15.84
CA ALA A 29 1.67 17.52 15.04
C ALA A 29 1.15 17.15 13.66
N PRO A 30 1.81 17.58 12.56
CA PRO A 30 1.39 17.21 11.22
C PRO A 30 1.27 15.69 11.20
N ALA A 31 0.08 15.17 10.84
CA ALA A 31 -0.09 13.75 10.64
C ALA A 31 1.04 13.32 9.69
N ALA A 32 1.90 12.41 10.14
CA ALA A 32 2.99 11.91 9.34
C ALA A 32 2.38 11.44 8.02
N ILE A 33 2.72 12.10 6.91
CA ILE A 33 2.32 11.66 5.58
C ILE A 33 3.00 10.31 5.44
N SER A 34 2.24 9.23 5.56
CA SER A 34 2.75 7.88 5.34
C SER A 34 3.42 7.89 3.97
N ALA A 35 4.69 7.50 3.91
CA ALA A 35 5.39 7.40 2.66
C ALA A 35 4.55 6.57 1.68
N ALA A 36 4.48 6.99 0.42
CA ALA A 36 3.71 6.25 -0.58
C ALA A 36 4.26 4.83 -0.77
N PHE A 37 5.53 4.62 -0.42
CA PHE A 37 6.26 3.37 -0.53
C PHE A 37 6.96 3.11 0.81
N ASN A 38 6.67 1.97 1.40
CA ASN A 38 7.26 1.55 2.67
C ASN A 38 7.49 0.05 2.67
N HIS A 39 8.74 -0.35 2.96
CA HIS A 39 9.15 -1.73 3.08
C HIS A 39 9.95 -1.92 4.37
N THR A 40 9.44 -2.75 5.26
CA THR A 40 10.05 -3.03 6.56
C THR A 40 10.01 -4.53 6.86
N THR A 41 10.82 -5.29 6.12
CA THR A 41 10.94 -6.74 6.34
C THR A 41 12.28 -7.08 6.96
N THR A 42 12.29 -8.11 7.80
CA THR A 42 13.50 -8.70 8.38
C THR A 42 13.83 -10.04 7.73
N ALA A 43 12.82 -10.71 7.16
CA ALA A 43 12.96 -11.94 6.41
C ALA A 43 12.94 -11.68 4.89
N ASP A 44 13.55 -12.57 4.14
CA ASP A 44 13.43 -12.59 2.69
C ASP A 44 12.07 -13.17 2.28
N ILE A 45 11.18 -12.30 1.82
CA ILE A 45 9.84 -12.65 1.33
C ILE A 45 9.73 -12.58 -0.19
N SER A 46 10.86 -12.44 -0.90
CA SER A 46 10.87 -12.31 -2.36
C SER A 46 10.35 -13.57 -3.06
N GLY A 47 9.76 -13.38 -4.24
CA GLY A 47 9.25 -14.44 -5.11
C GLY A 47 7.90 -14.13 -5.72
N TYR A 48 7.33 -15.16 -6.34
CA TYR A 48 6.03 -15.11 -7.00
C TYR A 48 4.99 -15.78 -6.11
N TYR A 49 3.87 -15.12 -5.95
CA TYR A 49 2.74 -15.60 -5.17
C TYR A 49 1.59 -15.92 -6.12
N MET A 50 1.44 -17.20 -6.43
CA MET A 50 0.54 -17.73 -7.45
C MET A 50 -0.82 -18.07 -6.84
N PRO A 51 -1.95 -17.71 -7.48
CA PRO A 51 -3.27 -18.12 -7.00
C PRO A 51 -3.40 -19.64 -6.95
N VAL A 52 -3.91 -20.18 -5.85
CA VAL A 52 -4.23 -21.60 -5.70
C VAL A 52 -5.47 -21.96 -6.52
N GLU A 53 -6.43 -21.03 -6.59
CA GLU A 53 -7.64 -21.15 -7.39
C GLU A 53 -7.73 -19.94 -8.35
N PRO A 54 -8.37 -20.06 -9.53
CA PRO A 54 -8.49 -18.97 -10.47
C PRO A 54 -9.14 -17.72 -9.86
N VAL A 55 -8.44 -16.59 -9.85
CA VAL A 55 -8.92 -15.29 -9.37
C VAL A 55 -9.24 -14.42 -10.59
N ARG A 56 -10.53 -14.15 -10.83
CA ARG A 56 -11.00 -13.47 -12.04
C ARG A 56 -11.60 -12.09 -11.75
N ILE A 57 -11.24 -11.14 -12.60
CA ILE A 57 -11.79 -9.78 -12.66
C ILE A 57 -12.25 -9.55 -14.11
N GLY A 58 -13.52 -9.78 -14.39
CA GLY A 58 -14.04 -9.78 -15.75
C GLY A 58 -13.34 -10.85 -16.60
N GLN A 59 -12.71 -10.43 -17.73
CA GLN A 59 -11.92 -11.31 -18.59
C GLN A 59 -10.49 -11.56 -18.08
N TRP A 60 -10.03 -10.78 -17.10
CA TRP A 60 -8.68 -10.86 -16.56
C TRP A 60 -8.58 -11.91 -15.46
N SER A 61 -7.54 -12.72 -15.50
CA SER A 61 -7.19 -13.69 -14.47
C SER A 61 -5.90 -13.26 -13.79
N LEU A 62 -5.87 -13.20 -12.46
CA LEU A 62 -4.62 -12.96 -11.74
C LEU A 62 -3.66 -14.11 -12.05
N ASP A 63 -2.50 -13.80 -12.60
CA ASP A 63 -1.41 -14.74 -12.81
C ASP A 63 -0.56 -14.83 -11.53
N HIS A 64 -0.01 -13.70 -11.07
CA HIS A 64 0.74 -13.68 -9.81
C HIS A 64 0.77 -12.29 -9.17
N LEU A 65 1.09 -12.27 -7.88
CA LEU A 65 1.69 -11.15 -7.17
C LEU A 65 3.19 -11.41 -7.08
N PHE A 66 4.01 -10.45 -7.47
CA PHE A 66 5.46 -10.48 -7.31
C PHE A 66 5.90 -9.60 -6.14
N LEU A 67 6.79 -10.12 -5.31
CA LEU A 67 7.54 -9.37 -4.32
C LEU A 67 9.03 -9.47 -4.63
N GLY A 68 9.68 -8.33 -4.72
CA GLY A 68 11.10 -8.21 -5.03
C GLY A 68 12.01 -8.49 -3.83
N GLN A 69 13.30 -8.46 -4.10
CA GLN A 69 14.34 -8.51 -3.07
C GLN A 69 14.47 -7.14 -2.38
N ALA A 70 15.07 -7.11 -1.19
CA ALA A 70 15.26 -5.88 -0.41
C ALA A 70 15.93 -4.76 -1.23
N SER A 71 16.93 -5.09 -2.05
CA SER A 71 17.63 -4.12 -2.93
C SER A 71 16.74 -3.48 -3.99
N GLU A 72 15.69 -4.18 -4.43
CA GLU A 72 14.72 -3.65 -5.41
C GLU A 72 13.77 -2.64 -4.75
N PHE A 73 13.36 -2.91 -3.51
CA PHE A 73 12.63 -1.94 -2.69
C PHE A 73 13.46 -0.68 -2.44
N GLU A 74 14.71 -0.83 -1.97
CA GLU A 74 15.62 0.28 -1.74
C GLU A 74 15.82 1.14 -3.00
N THR A 75 16.00 0.51 -4.14
CA THR A 75 16.16 1.18 -5.44
C THR A 75 14.92 1.99 -5.80
N TRP A 76 13.73 1.39 -5.63
CA TRP A 76 12.45 2.04 -5.94
C TRP A 76 12.13 3.20 -5.00
N GLU A 77 12.33 3.00 -3.71
CA GLU A 77 12.13 4.01 -2.66
C GLU A 77 13.14 5.16 -2.78
N GLY A 78 14.36 4.86 -3.24
CA GLY A 78 15.39 5.83 -3.60
C GLY A 78 15.10 6.65 -4.86
N GLY A 79 13.98 6.37 -5.55
CA GLY A 79 13.50 7.13 -6.70
C GLY A 79 13.92 6.58 -8.07
N SER A 80 14.73 5.53 -8.14
CA SER A 80 15.08 4.84 -9.40
C SER A 80 13.98 3.88 -9.80
N ARG A 81 12.97 4.39 -10.53
CA ARG A 81 11.77 3.64 -10.88
C ARG A 81 11.74 3.28 -12.36
N SER A 82 11.36 2.04 -12.65
CA SER A 82 11.13 1.53 -14.00
C SER A 82 9.65 1.69 -14.39
N GLU A 83 9.39 1.83 -15.68
CA GLU A 83 8.03 1.82 -16.25
C GLU A 83 7.50 0.40 -16.49
N THR A 84 8.34 -0.61 -16.36
CA THR A 84 7.99 -2.00 -16.67
C THR A 84 8.18 -2.96 -15.49
N PHE A 85 8.83 -2.53 -14.42
CA PHE A 85 9.16 -3.34 -13.27
C PHE A 85 9.04 -2.54 -11.98
N GLY A 86 8.57 -3.17 -10.90
CA GLY A 86 8.52 -2.62 -9.55
C GLY A 86 8.69 -3.72 -8.51
N PRO A 87 9.08 -3.37 -7.27
CA PRO A 87 9.34 -4.36 -6.22
C PRO A 87 8.06 -5.03 -5.69
N VAL A 88 6.90 -4.47 -6.00
CA VAL A 88 5.59 -5.10 -5.82
C VAL A 88 4.83 -4.95 -7.12
N MET A 89 4.39 -6.04 -7.72
CA MET A 89 3.64 -6.03 -8.98
C MET A 89 2.53 -7.07 -8.94
N LEU A 90 1.41 -6.77 -9.62
CA LEU A 90 0.44 -7.79 -9.98
C LEU A 90 0.46 -7.97 -11.50
N GLN A 91 0.46 -9.23 -11.95
CA GLN A 91 0.28 -9.58 -13.35
C GLN A 91 -1.04 -10.30 -13.55
N PHE A 92 -1.71 -9.93 -14.63
CA PHE A 92 -2.98 -10.52 -15.05
C PHE A 92 -2.86 -10.99 -16.50
N ASP A 93 -3.50 -12.10 -16.81
CA ASP A 93 -3.67 -12.61 -18.14
C ASP A 93 -5.07 -12.29 -18.66
N ASP A 94 -5.18 -11.88 -19.91
CA ASP A 94 -6.47 -11.83 -20.59
C ASP A 94 -6.89 -13.26 -20.99
N ALA A 95 -7.79 -13.85 -20.21
CA ALA A 95 -8.28 -15.21 -20.43
C ALA A 95 -9.05 -15.40 -21.74
N ALA A 96 -9.42 -14.30 -22.43
CA ALA A 96 -10.04 -14.33 -23.74
C ALA A 96 -9.02 -14.25 -24.88
N SER A 97 -7.76 -13.92 -24.59
CA SER A 97 -6.70 -13.83 -25.61
C SER A 97 -6.21 -15.20 -26.06
N PRO A 98 -5.68 -15.30 -27.29
CA PRO A 98 -5.11 -16.56 -27.79
C PRO A 98 -3.97 -17.07 -26.91
N MET A 99 -3.85 -18.38 -26.81
CA MET A 99 -2.67 -19.02 -26.25
C MET A 99 -1.53 -19.03 -27.26
N VAL A 100 -0.32 -18.69 -26.80
CA VAL A 100 0.91 -18.73 -27.61
C VAL A 100 1.94 -19.63 -26.94
N ALA A 101 2.79 -20.27 -27.76
CA ALA A 101 3.89 -21.06 -27.24
C ALA A 101 4.99 -20.12 -26.71
N THR A 102 5.49 -20.45 -25.54
CA THR A 102 6.65 -19.80 -24.90
C THR A 102 7.69 -20.85 -24.55
N GLU A 103 8.86 -20.46 -24.10
CA GLU A 103 9.91 -21.38 -23.64
C GLU A 103 9.45 -22.25 -22.46
N LEU A 104 8.54 -21.71 -21.63
CA LEU A 104 8.00 -22.38 -20.44
C LEU A 104 6.66 -23.09 -20.69
N GLY A 105 6.19 -23.13 -21.95
CA GLY A 105 4.92 -23.79 -22.32
C GLY A 105 3.96 -22.85 -23.04
N GLN A 106 2.68 -22.94 -22.69
CA GLN A 106 1.62 -22.10 -23.28
C GLN A 106 1.27 -20.96 -22.33
N ALA A 107 1.19 -19.74 -22.87
CA ALA A 107 0.76 -18.56 -22.13
C ALA A 107 -0.28 -17.75 -22.91
N HIS A 108 -1.09 -16.98 -22.23
CA HIS A 108 -1.96 -15.99 -22.86
C HIS A 108 -1.15 -14.92 -23.59
N SER A 109 -1.56 -14.55 -24.81
CA SER A 109 -0.82 -13.58 -25.64
C SER A 109 -0.95 -12.14 -25.15
N VAL A 110 -1.94 -11.84 -24.31
CA VAL A 110 -2.18 -10.50 -23.76
C VAL A 110 -2.15 -10.56 -22.25
N THR A 111 -1.28 -9.73 -21.68
CA THR A 111 -1.12 -9.61 -20.23
C THR A 111 -1.24 -8.14 -19.81
N ALA A 112 -1.65 -7.90 -18.57
CA ALA A 112 -1.66 -6.58 -17.94
C ALA A 112 -0.79 -6.62 -16.68
N ARG A 113 0.25 -5.81 -16.65
CA ARG A 113 1.11 -5.64 -15.48
C ARG A 113 0.74 -4.35 -14.76
N VAL A 114 0.54 -4.45 -13.46
CA VAL A 114 0.17 -3.32 -12.60
C VAL A 114 1.34 -2.98 -11.71
N LEU A 115 1.94 -1.80 -11.92
CA LEU A 115 3.03 -1.28 -11.10
C LEU A 115 2.48 -0.50 -9.91
N PRO A 116 3.23 -0.38 -8.81
CA PRO A 116 2.77 0.26 -7.60
C PRO A 116 2.71 1.78 -7.75
N THR A 117 1.60 2.37 -7.33
CA THR A 117 1.51 3.79 -6.97
C THR A 117 1.68 3.99 -5.46
N ARG A 118 1.46 2.91 -4.70
CA ARG A 118 1.67 2.83 -3.26
C ARG A 118 1.86 1.37 -2.84
N TYR A 119 2.68 1.14 -1.84
CA TYR A 119 2.72 -0.11 -1.07
C TYR A 119 3.14 0.11 0.37
N ASP A 120 2.75 -0.84 1.22
CA ASP A 120 3.25 -1.04 2.57
C ASP A 120 3.49 -2.55 2.77
N VAL A 121 4.76 -2.94 2.96
CA VAL A 121 5.18 -4.34 3.02
C VAL A 121 5.96 -4.59 4.30
N THR A 122 5.50 -5.58 5.06
CA THR A 122 6.13 -6.06 6.29
C THR A 122 6.34 -7.56 6.22
N ASP A 123 6.93 -8.17 7.26
CA ASP A 123 7.09 -9.62 7.34
C ASP A 123 5.75 -10.41 7.31
N THR A 124 4.62 -9.75 7.59
CA THR A 124 3.32 -10.41 7.73
C THR A 124 2.19 -9.79 6.91
N THR A 125 2.42 -8.64 6.31
CA THR A 125 1.39 -7.93 5.54
C THR A 125 1.94 -7.37 4.24
N VAL A 126 1.10 -7.39 3.21
CA VAL A 126 1.36 -6.76 1.92
C VAL A 126 0.15 -5.92 1.54
N SER A 127 0.28 -4.61 1.52
CA SER A 127 -0.70 -3.70 0.97
C SER A 127 -0.14 -3.08 -0.30
N PHE A 128 -0.93 -3.10 -1.37
CA PHE A 128 -0.55 -2.62 -2.70
C PHE A 128 -1.67 -1.80 -3.32
N GLU A 129 -1.31 -0.70 -3.95
CA GLU A 129 -2.18 0.04 -4.86
C GLU A 129 -1.44 0.33 -6.17
N GLY A 130 -2.14 0.17 -7.28
CA GLY A 130 -1.66 0.49 -8.62
C GLY A 130 -2.78 0.92 -9.56
N ARG A 131 -2.42 1.24 -10.80
CA ARG A 131 -3.37 1.58 -11.87
C ARG A 131 -3.00 0.86 -13.15
N SER A 132 -4.01 0.40 -13.86
CA SER A 132 -3.91 -0.21 -15.18
C SER A 132 -4.94 0.44 -16.11
N PRO A 133 -4.61 0.68 -17.37
CA PRO A 133 -5.59 1.10 -18.37
C PRO A 133 -6.76 0.13 -18.49
N GLU A 134 -6.49 -1.18 -18.36
CA GLU A 134 -7.44 -2.27 -18.56
C GLU A 134 -8.30 -2.54 -17.33
N LEU A 135 -7.68 -2.49 -16.13
CA LEU A 135 -8.31 -2.88 -14.86
C LEU A 135 -8.75 -1.67 -14.01
N GLY A 136 -8.31 -0.46 -14.36
CA GLY A 136 -8.51 0.74 -13.57
C GLY A 136 -7.64 0.77 -12.31
N ARG A 137 -8.18 1.19 -11.16
CA ARG A 137 -7.48 1.11 -9.88
C ARG A 137 -7.44 -0.35 -9.43
N VAL A 138 -6.26 -0.81 -9.07
CA VAL A 138 -6.04 -2.14 -8.51
C VAL A 138 -5.48 -1.99 -7.11
N ALA A 139 -6.02 -2.74 -6.16
CA ALA A 139 -5.54 -2.80 -4.79
C ALA A 139 -5.52 -4.25 -4.31
N PHE A 140 -4.52 -4.59 -3.54
CA PHE A 140 -4.39 -5.88 -2.87
C PHE A 140 -4.00 -5.66 -1.42
N ASP A 141 -4.73 -6.28 -0.51
CA ASP A 141 -4.42 -6.31 0.92
C ASP A 141 -4.29 -7.77 1.35
N GLY A 142 -3.07 -8.17 1.67
CA GLY A 142 -2.69 -9.54 1.99
C GLY A 142 -2.09 -9.70 3.37
N ARG A 143 -2.28 -10.89 3.92
CA ARG A 143 -1.62 -11.38 5.13
C ARG A 143 -0.73 -12.56 4.74
N LEU A 144 0.56 -12.42 5.01
CA LEU A 144 1.57 -13.45 4.81
C LEU A 144 1.69 -14.29 6.08
N ASP A 145 1.82 -15.60 5.91
CA ASP A 145 2.19 -16.55 6.97
C ASP A 145 3.70 -16.86 6.84
N PRO A 146 4.55 -16.33 7.74
CA PRO A 146 5.99 -16.50 7.65
C PRO A 146 6.43 -17.96 7.83
N ASP A 147 5.72 -18.75 8.64
CA ASP A 147 6.07 -20.16 8.87
C ASP A 147 5.72 -21.03 7.66
N ALA A 148 4.57 -20.77 7.04
CA ALA A 148 4.19 -21.41 5.79
C ALA A 148 5.16 -21.04 4.66
N LEU A 149 5.54 -19.75 4.53
CA LEU A 149 6.53 -19.30 3.56
C LEU A 149 7.89 -19.97 3.78
N ALA A 150 8.38 -20.01 5.04
CA ALA A 150 9.64 -20.68 5.35
C ALA A 150 9.59 -22.18 5.01
N THR A 151 8.44 -22.82 5.10
CA THR A 151 8.24 -24.22 4.70
C THR A 151 8.27 -24.35 3.18
N ALA A 152 7.54 -23.52 2.45
CA ALA A 152 7.54 -23.53 0.99
C ALA A 152 8.95 -23.28 0.41
N ARG A 153 9.71 -22.34 0.99
CA ARG A 153 11.09 -22.06 0.56
C ARG A 153 12.07 -23.22 0.80
N ARG A 154 11.84 -24.03 1.81
CA ARG A 154 12.64 -25.25 2.05
C ARG A 154 12.20 -26.43 1.20
N ASN A 155 10.95 -26.43 0.74
CA ASN A 155 10.36 -27.50 -0.06
C ASN A 155 9.74 -26.91 -1.32
N LEU A 156 10.52 -26.83 -2.39
CA LEU A 156 10.15 -26.16 -3.66
C LEU A 156 8.93 -26.78 -4.38
N GLY A 157 8.47 -27.94 -3.95
CA GLY A 157 7.24 -28.56 -4.44
C GLY A 157 6.03 -28.35 -3.54
N ASP A 158 6.13 -27.49 -2.51
CA ASP A 158 5.02 -27.21 -1.60
C ASP A 158 3.98 -26.32 -2.28
N ASP A 159 2.74 -26.79 -2.38
CA ASP A 159 1.60 -26.07 -2.91
C ASP A 159 0.76 -25.42 -1.79
N GLY A 160 1.27 -25.37 -0.56
CA GLY A 160 0.59 -24.78 0.59
C GLY A 160 0.32 -23.29 0.42
N VAL A 161 -0.78 -22.85 1.03
CA VAL A 161 -1.11 -21.42 1.05
C VAL A 161 -0.16 -20.69 2.00
N VAL A 162 0.52 -19.67 1.47
CA VAL A 162 1.45 -18.82 2.24
C VAL A 162 0.91 -17.41 2.45
N MET A 163 -0.05 -16.99 1.62
CA MET A 163 -0.66 -15.67 1.72
C MET A 163 -2.16 -15.74 1.44
N THR A 164 -2.94 -14.99 2.21
CA THR A 164 -4.37 -14.78 1.97
C THR A 164 -4.67 -13.31 1.89
N GLY A 165 -5.64 -12.90 1.04
CA GLY A 165 -5.92 -11.49 0.90
C GLY A 165 -7.21 -11.16 0.18
N THR A 166 -7.37 -9.87 -0.10
CA THR A 166 -8.47 -9.30 -0.87
C THR A 166 -7.90 -8.52 -2.05
N LEU A 167 -8.36 -8.86 -3.24
CA LEU A 167 -8.05 -8.15 -4.48
C LEU A 167 -9.23 -7.29 -4.91
N THR A 168 -9.00 -6.02 -5.17
CA THR A 168 -9.97 -5.11 -5.77
C THR A 168 -9.42 -4.57 -7.08
N ALA A 169 -10.20 -4.65 -8.15
CA ALA A 169 -9.85 -4.01 -9.42
C ALA A 169 -11.10 -3.35 -10.03
N GLY A 170 -11.00 -2.05 -10.34
CA GLY A 170 -12.13 -1.24 -10.73
C GLY A 170 -13.24 -1.24 -9.67
N ARG A 171 -14.37 -1.88 -9.98
CA ARG A 171 -15.52 -2.02 -9.06
C ARG A 171 -15.72 -3.45 -8.54
N GLN A 172 -14.86 -4.38 -8.91
CA GLN A 172 -14.94 -5.77 -8.49
C GLN A 172 -14.00 -6.03 -7.31
N THR A 173 -14.44 -6.84 -6.37
CA THR A 173 -13.66 -7.28 -5.22
C THR A 173 -13.77 -8.78 -5.08
N VAL A 174 -12.63 -9.44 -5.03
CA VAL A 174 -12.49 -10.87 -4.73
C VAL A 174 -11.87 -10.98 -3.34
N ARG A 175 -12.59 -11.61 -2.43
CA ARG A 175 -12.12 -11.91 -1.06
C ARG A 175 -11.55 -13.32 -1.00
N ASP A 176 -10.79 -13.57 0.07
CA ASP A 176 -10.22 -14.90 0.35
C ASP A 176 -9.33 -15.42 -0.80
N VAL A 177 -8.65 -14.49 -1.49
CA VAL A 177 -7.61 -14.83 -2.46
C VAL A 177 -6.52 -15.59 -1.73
N ARG A 178 -6.25 -16.83 -2.17
CA ARG A 178 -5.28 -17.75 -1.56
C ARG A 178 -4.11 -17.90 -2.51
N LEU A 179 -2.89 -17.61 -2.02
CA LEU A 179 -1.68 -17.63 -2.82
C LEU A 179 -0.67 -18.62 -2.23
N ARG A 180 -0.05 -19.44 -3.09
CA ARG A 180 1.12 -20.26 -2.81
C ARG A 180 2.38 -19.54 -3.28
N TRP A 181 3.52 -19.88 -2.73
CA TRP A 181 4.79 -19.28 -3.13
C TRP A 181 5.49 -20.11 -4.21
N TRP A 182 6.19 -19.41 -5.11
CA TRP A 182 7.08 -19.98 -6.12
C TRP A 182 8.30 -19.07 -6.29
N MET A 183 9.49 -19.66 -6.40
CA MET A 183 10.73 -18.87 -6.45
C MET A 183 11.01 -18.24 -7.83
N GLY A 184 10.34 -18.70 -8.88
CA GLY A 184 10.69 -18.42 -10.27
C GLY A 184 11.61 -19.50 -10.83
N ASP A 185 11.87 -19.43 -12.13
CA ASP A 185 12.84 -20.28 -12.84
C ASP A 185 14.22 -19.64 -12.88
#